data_27eb1e1df4302bdbc231577c980266c2
#
_entry.id   27eb1e1df4302bdbc231577c980266c2
#
_cell.length_a   1.000
_cell.length_b   1.000
_cell.length_c   1.000
_cell.angle_alpha   90.00
_cell.angle_beta   90.00
_cell.angle_gamma   90.00
#
_symmetry.space_group_name_H-M   'P 1'
#
loop_
_entity.id
_entity.type
_entity.pdbx_description
1 polymer ?
#
loop_
_entity_poly.entity_id
_entity_poly.type
_entity_poly.pdbx_seq_one_letter_code
_entity_poly.pdbx_strand_id
1 'polypeptide(L)'
;MSGSFVIYLIIGIVFLIIIMSAMQGKPKQKSNGCPKHDKVPLINIRVTPNYKTVSMKAMKCDVSDLHTKDYYVVIDTLTVGGDYSENEIIELAFIKVRRTTGEIVDSFTSYVKPYRLEKLRHEQGCLDDAPYAKDVSERLKAAFEDAIVMGYDVKSDIGSVIAMGYIVKVLLDIRFVDLYDELVKDNHETLNKNVQTMAKRYGYVKKSDNQLLDNCYACEYLYRECNFLPL
;
A
#
# COMPACT_ATOMS: atom_id res chain seq x y z
N MET A 1 -55.04 13.92 -28.36
CA MET A 1 -54.54 13.90 -26.95
C MET A 1 -53.46 14.93 -26.87
N SER A 2 -53.62 15.99 -26.03
CA SER A 2 -52.67 17.11 -25.99
C SER A 2 -51.36 16.68 -25.35
N GLY A 3 -50.22 17.18 -25.91
CA GLY A 3 -48.88 16.84 -25.45
C GLY A 3 -48.62 17.11 -23.96
N SER A 4 -49.42 17.97 -23.35
CA SER A 4 -49.38 18.24 -21.90
C SER A 4 -49.69 17.02 -21.04
N PHE A 5 -50.65 16.18 -21.45
CA PHE A 5 -51.03 15.00 -20.68
C PHE A 5 -49.90 13.95 -20.60
N VAL A 6 -49.15 13.79 -21.68
CA VAL A 6 -47.99 12.86 -21.74
C VAL A 6 -46.84 13.33 -20.82
N ILE A 7 -46.61 14.65 -20.77
CA ILE A 7 -45.56 15.24 -19.90
C ILE A 7 -45.88 15.01 -18.42
N TYR A 8 -47.11 15.25 -18.01
CA TYR A 8 -47.53 15.03 -16.61
C TYR A 8 -47.50 13.56 -16.21
N LEU A 9 -47.81 12.66 -17.14
CA LEU A 9 -47.70 11.21 -16.90
C LEU A 9 -46.24 10.79 -16.65
N ILE A 10 -45.30 11.28 -17.47
CA ILE A 10 -43.85 10.98 -17.31
C ILE A 10 -43.32 11.53 -15.99
N ILE A 11 -43.68 12.79 -15.63
CA ILE A 11 -43.26 13.39 -14.37
C ILE A 11 -43.81 12.60 -13.18
N GLY A 12 -45.08 12.17 -13.25
CA GLY A 12 -45.68 11.33 -12.20
C GLY A 12 -44.96 9.97 -12.02
N ILE A 13 -44.58 9.30 -13.12
CA ILE A 13 -43.87 8.04 -13.06
C ILE A 13 -42.47 8.21 -12.47
N VAL A 14 -41.73 9.26 -12.86
CA VAL A 14 -40.39 9.56 -12.31
C VAL A 14 -40.50 9.86 -10.81
N PHE A 15 -41.49 10.61 -10.38
CA PHE A 15 -41.71 10.91 -8.97
C PHE A 15 -42.07 9.67 -8.15
N LEU A 16 -42.85 8.74 -8.73
CA LEU A 16 -43.21 7.49 -8.09
C LEU A 16 -41.98 6.57 -7.92
N ILE A 17 -41.08 6.52 -8.92
CA ILE A 17 -39.83 5.77 -8.85
C ILE A 17 -38.92 6.31 -7.77
N ILE A 18 -38.80 7.64 -7.64
CA ILE A 18 -37.99 8.28 -6.60
C ILE A 18 -38.56 7.96 -5.21
N ILE A 19 -39.89 8.04 -5.02
CA ILE A 19 -40.51 7.70 -3.75
C ILE A 19 -40.33 6.22 -3.41
N MET A 20 -40.50 5.30 -4.37
CA MET A 20 -40.31 3.86 -4.14
C MET A 20 -38.82 3.56 -3.81
N SER A 21 -37.87 4.24 -4.42
CA SER A 21 -36.46 4.11 -4.11
C SER A 21 -36.13 4.64 -2.70
N ALA A 22 -36.78 5.69 -2.26
CA ALA A 22 -36.64 6.26 -0.91
C ALA A 22 -37.32 5.39 0.17
N MET A 23 -38.35 4.63 -0.19
CA MET A 23 -39.09 3.73 0.71
C MET A 23 -38.45 2.32 0.82
N GLN A 24 -37.50 1.96 -0.06
CA GLN A 24 -36.66 0.79 0.16
C GLN A 24 -35.73 1.12 1.33
N GLY A 25 -36.20 0.74 2.52
CA GLY A 25 -35.49 0.98 3.76
C GLY A 25 -34.04 0.53 3.64
N LYS A 26 -33.13 1.41 4.04
CA LYS A 26 -31.70 1.08 4.19
C LYS A 26 -31.59 -0.30 4.81
N PRO A 27 -30.80 -1.21 4.24
CA PRO A 27 -30.58 -2.50 4.85
C PRO A 27 -30.12 -2.22 6.30
N LYS A 28 -30.82 -2.80 7.28
CA LYS A 28 -30.42 -2.73 8.68
C LYS A 28 -28.99 -3.25 8.76
N GLN A 29 -28.07 -2.33 8.93
CA GLN A 29 -26.70 -2.65 9.26
C GLN A 29 -26.76 -3.44 10.58
N LYS A 30 -26.62 -4.76 10.48
CA LYS A 30 -26.39 -5.57 11.67
C LYS A 30 -25.11 -5.03 12.27
N SER A 31 -25.21 -4.51 13.48
CA SER A 31 -24.05 -4.20 14.33
C SER A 31 -23.35 -5.54 14.57
N ASN A 32 -22.46 -5.90 13.66
CA ASN A 32 -21.52 -6.99 13.90
C ASN A 32 -20.58 -6.42 14.96
N GLY A 33 -20.72 -6.97 16.17
CA GLY A 33 -19.78 -6.75 17.25
C GLY A 33 -18.37 -6.94 16.69
N CYS A 34 -17.46 -6.10 17.17
CA CYS A 34 -16.03 -6.15 16.85
C CYS A 34 -15.59 -7.61 16.71
N PRO A 35 -15.12 -8.06 15.53
CA PRO A 35 -14.68 -9.43 15.37
C PRO A 35 -13.55 -9.62 16.38
N LYS A 36 -13.71 -10.63 17.25
CA LYS A 36 -12.62 -11.11 18.10
C LYS A 36 -11.43 -11.33 17.18
N HIS A 37 -10.30 -10.73 17.54
CA HIS A 37 -9.03 -10.83 16.83
C HIS A 37 -8.63 -12.31 16.66
N ASP A 38 -9.22 -13.00 15.72
CA ASP A 38 -8.82 -14.33 15.31
C ASP A 38 -7.58 -14.17 14.42
N LYS A 39 -6.42 -14.35 15.08
CA LYS A 39 -5.11 -14.62 14.48
C LYS A 39 -4.80 -13.80 13.22
N VAL A 40 -4.38 -12.55 13.43
CA VAL A 40 -3.74 -11.73 12.39
C VAL A 40 -2.66 -12.58 11.72
N PRO A 41 -2.69 -12.76 10.38
CA PRO A 41 -1.69 -13.57 9.70
C PRO A 41 -0.32 -12.93 9.85
N LEU A 42 0.53 -13.57 10.65
CA LEU A 42 1.93 -13.20 10.80
C LEU A 42 2.70 -13.73 9.60
N ILE A 43 3.31 -12.86 8.83
CA ILE A 43 4.24 -13.27 7.79
C ILE A 43 5.55 -13.66 8.45
N ASN A 44 5.88 -14.96 8.37
CA ASN A 44 7.17 -15.44 8.81
C ASN A 44 8.20 -15.18 7.71
N ILE A 45 9.06 -14.19 7.93
CA ILE A 45 10.15 -13.88 7.03
C ILE A 45 11.37 -14.64 7.50
N ARG A 46 11.89 -15.52 6.64
CA ARG A 46 13.14 -16.23 6.90
C ARG A 46 14.29 -15.38 6.41
N VAL A 47 15.08 -14.87 7.34
CA VAL A 47 16.37 -14.24 7.03
C VAL A 47 17.45 -15.25 7.38
N THR A 48 18.33 -15.57 6.45
CA THR A 48 19.46 -16.48 6.66
C THR A 48 20.80 -15.74 6.58
N PRO A 49 21.19 -14.98 7.60
CA PRO A 49 22.57 -14.56 7.73
C PRO A 49 23.34 -15.66 8.48
N ASN A 50 24.41 -16.19 7.86
CA ASN A 50 25.33 -17.12 8.51
C ASN A 50 24.69 -18.33 9.19
N TYR A 51 23.85 -19.11 8.47
CA TYR A 51 23.27 -20.38 8.90
C TYR A 51 22.27 -20.36 10.07
N LYS A 52 21.90 -19.21 10.60
CA LYS A 52 20.81 -19.09 11.56
C LYS A 52 19.58 -18.51 10.88
N THR A 53 18.53 -19.31 10.77
CA THR A 53 17.22 -18.82 10.35
C THR A 53 16.59 -18.04 11.50
N VAL A 54 16.38 -16.75 11.31
CA VAL A 54 15.63 -15.92 12.25
C VAL A 54 14.25 -15.68 11.66
N SER A 55 13.23 -16.02 12.42
CA SER A 55 11.85 -15.73 12.04
C SER A 55 11.52 -14.34 12.51
N MET A 56 11.26 -13.43 11.58
CA MET A 56 10.81 -12.08 11.85
C MET A 56 9.34 -11.94 11.46
N LYS A 57 8.63 -11.04 12.12
CA LYS A 57 7.19 -10.94 11.97
C LYS A 57 6.82 -9.53 11.56
N ALA A 58 6.12 -9.42 10.43
CA ALA A 58 5.34 -8.25 10.09
C ALA A 58 3.85 -8.58 10.27
N MET A 59 3.07 -7.62 10.70
CA MET A 59 1.65 -7.80 10.93
C MET A 59 0.88 -7.26 9.71
N LYS A 60 0.24 -8.18 8.97
CA LYS A 60 -0.71 -7.76 7.94
C LYS A 60 -1.99 -7.25 8.61
N CYS A 61 -2.44 -6.08 8.19
CA CYS A 61 -3.64 -5.39 8.65
C CYS A 61 -4.67 -5.32 7.52
N ASP A 62 -5.92 -5.07 7.86
CA ASP A 62 -6.95 -4.70 6.89
C ASP A 62 -6.89 -3.19 6.61
N VAL A 63 -7.46 -2.77 5.48
CA VAL A 63 -7.50 -1.35 5.10
C VAL A 63 -8.19 -0.47 6.14
N SER A 64 -9.15 -1.00 6.88
CA SER A 64 -9.82 -0.31 7.99
C SER A 64 -8.87 0.04 9.14
N ASP A 65 -7.77 -0.68 9.32
CA ASP A 65 -6.78 -0.37 10.35
C ASP A 65 -6.03 0.95 10.07
N LEU A 66 -5.96 1.39 8.80
CA LEU A 66 -5.39 2.69 8.44
C LEU A 66 -6.08 3.84 9.18
N HIS A 67 -7.36 3.68 9.55
CA HIS A 67 -8.12 4.70 10.30
C HIS A 67 -7.72 4.81 11.78
N THR A 68 -6.95 3.87 12.28
CA THR A 68 -6.46 3.88 13.67
C THR A 68 -5.23 4.76 13.89
N LYS A 69 -4.66 5.29 12.80
CA LYS A 69 -3.46 6.12 12.83
C LYS A 69 -3.69 7.44 12.09
N ASP A 70 -2.97 8.48 12.50
CA ASP A 70 -3.00 9.79 11.83
C ASP A 70 -2.25 9.80 10.51
N TYR A 71 -1.29 8.88 10.36
CA TYR A 71 -0.46 8.76 9.17
C TYR A 71 -0.42 7.34 8.63
N TYR A 72 -0.23 7.24 7.32
CA TYR A 72 0.21 6.03 6.67
C TYR A 72 1.42 6.31 5.81
N VAL A 73 2.23 5.29 5.56
CA VAL A 73 3.41 5.36 4.69
C VAL A 73 3.19 4.43 3.51
N VAL A 74 3.30 4.95 2.31
CA VAL A 74 3.30 4.13 1.09
C VAL A 74 4.74 3.89 0.68
N ILE A 75 5.11 2.62 0.45
CA ILE A 75 6.48 2.22 0.12
C ILE A 75 6.51 1.36 -1.13
N ASP A 76 7.63 1.46 -1.86
CA ASP A 76 8.00 0.58 -2.95
C ASP A 76 9.51 0.37 -2.95
N THR A 77 9.98 -0.82 -3.38
CA THR A 77 11.40 -1.17 -3.36
C THR A 77 11.84 -1.85 -4.64
N LEU A 78 13.10 -1.62 -5.01
CA LEU A 78 13.79 -2.38 -6.04
C LEU A 78 14.86 -3.25 -5.38
N THR A 79 14.80 -4.54 -5.66
CA THR A 79 15.71 -5.53 -5.09
C THR A 79 16.53 -6.24 -6.16
N VAL A 80 17.73 -6.71 -5.78
CA VAL A 80 18.54 -7.62 -6.56
C VAL A 80 18.66 -8.95 -5.84
N GLY A 81 18.58 -10.04 -6.58
CA GLY A 81 18.64 -11.41 -6.05
C GLY A 81 17.51 -12.26 -6.61
N GLY A 82 17.62 -13.58 -6.44
CA GLY A 82 16.64 -14.53 -6.98
C GLY A 82 15.66 -15.10 -5.96
N ASP A 83 15.89 -14.89 -4.66
CA ASP A 83 15.06 -15.44 -3.59
C ASP A 83 14.99 -14.45 -2.42
N TYR A 84 13.87 -14.43 -1.70
CA TYR A 84 13.62 -13.47 -0.59
C TYR A 84 14.70 -13.46 0.49
N SER A 85 15.36 -14.59 0.74
CA SER A 85 16.46 -14.70 1.70
C SER A 85 17.78 -14.09 1.21
N GLU A 86 17.86 -13.80 -0.09
CA GLU A 86 19.04 -13.29 -0.77
C GLU A 86 18.82 -11.94 -1.45
N ASN A 87 17.59 -11.45 -1.45
CA ASN A 87 17.25 -10.16 -2.03
C ASN A 87 17.85 -9.04 -1.19
N GLU A 88 18.59 -8.17 -1.85
CA GLU A 88 19.07 -6.92 -1.26
C GLU A 88 18.37 -5.73 -1.93
N ILE A 89 17.90 -4.80 -1.11
CA ILE A 89 17.33 -3.54 -1.61
C ILE A 89 18.46 -2.71 -2.19
N ILE A 90 18.31 -2.26 -3.43
CA ILE A 90 19.24 -1.36 -4.12
C ILE A 90 18.65 0.03 -4.33
N GLU A 91 17.32 0.14 -4.31
CA GLU A 91 16.60 1.41 -4.36
C GLU A 91 15.30 1.26 -3.57
N LEU A 92 14.89 2.32 -2.91
CA LEU A 92 13.58 2.40 -2.27
C LEU A 92 13.02 3.81 -2.34
N ALA A 93 11.70 3.89 -2.29
CA ALA A 93 10.97 5.12 -2.14
C ALA A 93 9.83 4.97 -1.13
N PHE A 94 9.50 6.07 -0.45
CA PHE A 94 8.27 6.15 0.31
C PHE A 94 7.69 7.57 0.30
N ILE A 95 6.40 7.65 0.56
CA ILE A 95 5.70 8.87 0.95
C ILE A 95 4.99 8.64 2.28
N LYS A 96 5.03 9.63 3.18
CA LYS A 96 4.23 9.65 4.42
C LYS A 96 3.08 10.63 4.25
N VAL A 97 1.88 10.15 4.45
CA VAL A 97 0.66 10.89 4.14
C VAL A 97 -0.15 11.10 5.41
N ARG A 98 -0.62 12.32 5.63
CA ARG A 98 -1.60 12.61 6.66
C ARG A 98 -2.96 12.08 6.21
N ARG A 99 -3.49 11.10 6.92
CA ARG A 99 -4.71 10.39 6.53
C ARG A 99 -5.91 11.31 6.31
N THR A 100 -6.15 12.26 7.22
CA THR A 100 -7.36 13.10 7.19
C THR A 100 -7.38 14.12 6.05
N THR A 101 -6.23 14.61 5.61
CA THR A 101 -6.12 15.65 4.57
C THR A 101 -5.57 15.10 3.25
N GLY A 102 -4.86 13.97 3.31
CA GLY A 102 -4.07 13.41 2.21
C GLY A 102 -2.87 14.25 1.84
N GLU A 103 -2.46 15.12 2.73
CA GLU A 103 -1.23 15.88 2.59
C GLU A 103 -0.03 14.95 2.70
N ILE A 104 0.88 15.03 1.74
CA ILE A 104 2.17 14.35 1.81
C ILE A 104 3.06 15.19 2.73
N VAL A 105 3.31 14.67 3.92
CA VAL A 105 4.10 15.36 4.96
C VAL A 105 5.58 15.02 4.89
N ASP A 106 5.92 13.93 4.20
CA ASP A 106 7.30 13.47 4.01
C ASP A 106 7.40 12.61 2.77
N SER A 107 8.52 12.69 2.06
CA SER A 107 8.85 11.84 0.93
C SER A 107 10.33 11.54 0.89
N PHE A 108 10.67 10.35 0.45
CA PHE A 108 12.06 9.89 0.41
C PHE A 108 12.27 8.95 -0.76
N THR A 109 13.38 9.11 -1.43
CA THR A 109 13.90 8.15 -2.42
C THR A 109 15.39 8.05 -2.25
N SER A 110 15.93 6.85 -2.32
CA SER A 110 17.36 6.61 -2.17
C SER A 110 17.76 5.31 -2.82
N TYR A 111 18.93 5.34 -3.46
CA TYR A 111 19.70 4.12 -3.65
C TYR A 111 20.18 3.61 -2.29
N VAL A 112 20.49 2.33 -2.20
CA VAL A 112 20.98 1.68 -0.99
C VAL A 112 22.22 0.87 -1.36
N LYS A 113 23.32 1.10 -0.65
CA LYS A 113 24.54 0.34 -0.86
C LYS A 113 24.35 -1.09 -0.38
N PRO A 114 24.34 -2.07 -1.28
CA PRO A 114 24.14 -3.47 -0.90
C PRO A 114 25.36 -4.03 -0.19
N TYR A 115 25.14 -5.05 0.65
CA TYR A 115 26.23 -5.74 1.34
C TYR A 115 27.02 -6.66 0.41
N ARG A 116 26.39 -7.17 -0.65
CA ARG A 116 26.94 -8.17 -1.58
C ARG A 116 27.11 -7.58 -2.96
N LEU A 117 28.08 -6.70 -3.13
CA LEU A 117 28.38 -6.02 -4.41
C LEU A 117 28.63 -6.99 -5.59
N GLU A 118 29.09 -8.22 -5.31
CA GLU A 118 29.38 -9.24 -6.32
C GLU A 118 28.15 -9.70 -7.14
N LYS A 119 26.94 -9.45 -6.64
CA LYS A 119 25.68 -9.75 -7.36
C LYS A 119 25.26 -8.67 -8.35
N LEU A 120 25.89 -7.49 -8.30
CA LEU A 120 25.54 -6.33 -9.13
C LEU A 120 26.38 -6.30 -10.40
N ARG A 121 25.85 -6.82 -11.48
CA ARG A 121 26.61 -6.83 -12.77
C ARG A 121 26.45 -5.56 -13.63
N HIS A 122 25.48 -4.69 -13.38
CA HIS A 122 25.13 -3.62 -14.32
C HIS A 122 24.88 -2.20 -13.75
N GLU A 123 24.86 -2.00 -12.43
CA GLU A 123 24.47 -0.70 -11.84
C GLU A 123 25.49 -0.15 -10.83
N GLN A 124 26.74 -0.58 -10.90
CA GLN A 124 27.77 -0.25 -9.89
C GLN A 124 27.97 1.26 -9.67
N GLY A 125 27.95 2.07 -10.73
CA GLY A 125 28.27 3.49 -10.62
C GLY A 125 27.31 4.32 -9.76
N CYS A 126 26.02 3.97 -9.75
CA CYS A 126 25.01 4.69 -8.93
C CYS A 126 25.03 4.28 -7.45
N LEU A 127 25.63 3.13 -7.13
CA LEU A 127 25.60 2.55 -5.79
C LEU A 127 26.87 2.83 -4.98
N ASP A 128 27.95 3.27 -5.63
CA ASP A 128 29.21 3.56 -4.94
C ASP A 128 29.07 4.67 -3.90
N ASP A 129 28.30 5.72 -4.23
CA ASP A 129 28.01 6.86 -3.37
C ASP A 129 26.69 6.71 -2.59
N ALA A 130 25.99 5.58 -2.74
CA ALA A 130 24.72 5.35 -2.06
C ALA A 130 24.92 5.23 -0.52
N PRO A 131 23.95 5.67 0.27
CA PRO A 131 23.98 5.51 1.72
C PRO A 131 23.97 4.02 2.10
N TYR A 132 24.52 3.73 3.26
CA TYR A 132 24.50 2.38 3.79
C TYR A 132 23.09 1.99 4.24
N ALA A 133 22.79 0.70 4.13
CA ALA A 133 21.50 0.16 4.54
C ALA A 133 21.12 0.50 6.00
N LYS A 134 22.09 0.75 6.88
CA LYS A 134 21.84 1.19 8.25
C LYS A 134 21.16 2.56 8.30
N ASP A 135 21.71 3.53 7.58
CA ASP A 135 21.19 4.90 7.57
C ASP A 135 19.78 4.93 6.97
N VAL A 136 19.57 4.15 5.91
CA VAL A 136 18.26 4.00 5.27
C VAL A 136 17.26 3.31 6.22
N SER A 137 17.69 2.26 6.95
CA SER A 137 16.81 1.57 7.91
C SER A 137 16.43 2.48 9.09
N GLU A 138 17.32 3.33 9.58
CA GLU A 138 16.99 4.34 10.63
C GLU A 138 15.99 5.37 10.08
N ARG A 139 16.15 5.78 8.82
CA ARG A 139 15.20 6.69 8.15
C ARG A 139 13.81 6.06 8.02
N LEU A 140 13.74 4.78 7.62
CA LEU A 140 12.49 4.03 7.54
C LEU A 140 11.85 3.87 8.92
N LYS A 141 12.63 3.57 9.95
CA LYS A 141 12.13 3.44 11.33
C LYS A 141 11.42 4.71 11.77
N ALA A 142 12.03 5.87 11.54
CA ALA A 142 11.42 7.17 11.85
C ALA A 142 10.15 7.44 11.02
N ALA A 143 10.13 7.03 9.76
CA ALA A 143 8.94 7.20 8.91
C ALA A 143 7.77 6.32 9.36
N PHE A 144 8.05 5.08 9.80
CA PHE A 144 7.04 4.09 10.22
C PHE A 144 6.51 4.32 11.63
N GLU A 145 7.20 5.15 12.42
CA GLU A 145 6.72 5.52 13.74
C GLU A 145 5.32 6.14 13.63
N ASP A 146 4.38 5.61 14.42
CA ASP A 146 2.96 6.00 14.42
C ASP A 146 2.22 5.92 13.08
N ALA A 147 2.72 5.14 12.13
CA ALA A 147 2.09 4.91 10.85
C ALA A 147 1.80 3.43 10.60
N ILE A 148 0.88 3.15 9.69
CA ILE A 148 0.72 1.85 9.04
C ILE A 148 1.33 1.95 7.65
N VAL A 149 2.11 0.94 7.28
CA VAL A 149 2.72 0.87 5.95
C VAL A 149 1.71 0.33 4.95
N MET A 150 1.67 0.91 3.77
CA MET A 150 0.83 0.45 2.67
C MET A 150 1.67 0.31 1.40
N GLY A 151 1.27 -0.58 0.52
CA GLY A 151 1.84 -0.71 -0.81
C GLY A 151 0.97 -1.58 -1.70
N TYR A 152 1.36 -1.73 -2.93
CA TYR A 152 0.63 -2.51 -3.93
C TYR A 152 1.40 -3.79 -4.26
N ASP A 153 0.86 -4.98 -3.90
CA ASP A 153 1.56 -6.28 -3.91
C ASP A 153 2.85 -6.24 -3.05
N VAL A 154 2.74 -5.61 -1.88
CA VAL A 154 3.86 -5.10 -1.08
C VAL A 154 4.55 -6.15 -0.18
N LYS A 155 4.05 -7.39 -0.15
CA LYS A 155 4.58 -8.42 0.77
C LYS A 155 6.07 -8.68 0.61
N SER A 156 6.55 -8.68 -0.63
CA SER A 156 7.98 -8.86 -0.94
C SER A 156 8.82 -7.69 -0.45
N ASP A 157 8.32 -6.47 -0.63
CA ASP A 157 8.99 -5.25 -0.21
C ASP A 157 9.13 -5.20 1.31
N ILE A 158 8.04 -5.48 2.03
CA ILE A 158 8.05 -5.60 3.49
C ILE A 158 9.05 -6.65 3.96
N GLY A 159 9.10 -7.80 3.28
CA GLY A 159 10.08 -8.85 3.54
C GLY A 159 11.52 -8.37 3.43
N SER A 160 11.82 -7.69 2.34
CA SER A 160 13.16 -7.16 2.05
C SER A 160 13.56 -6.04 3.02
N VAL A 161 12.63 -5.14 3.36
CA VAL A 161 12.85 -4.06 4.33
C VAL A 161 13.15 -4.60 5.72
N ILE A 162 12.40 -5.60 6.19
CA ILE A 162 12.66 -6.23 7.49
C ILE A 162 14.00 -6.96 7.48
N ALA A 163 14.32 -7.68 6.40
CA ALA A 163 15.59 -8.38 6.26
C ALA A 163 16.77 -7.40 6.29
N MET A 164 16.68 -6.30 5.57
CA MET A 164 17.66 -5.21 5.59
C MET A 164 17.86 -4.67 7.01
N GLY A 165 16.78 -4.29 7.68
CA GLY A 165 16.83 -3.78 9.06
C GLY A 165 17.46 -4.76 10.03
N TYR A 166 17.13 -6.05 9.92
CA TYR A 166 17.72 -7.09 10.75
C TYR A 166 19.23 -7.21 10.58
N ILE A 167 19.71 -7.23 9.32
CA ILE A 167 21.14 -7.32 9.00
C ILE A 167 21.91 -6.17 9.63
N VAL A 168 21.37 -4.97 9.60
CA VAL A 168 22.02 -3.77 10.16
C VAL A 168 21.69 -3.51 11.62
N LYS A 169 20.95 -4.41 12.28
CA LYS A 169 20.53 -4.34 13.68
C LYS A 169 19.61 -3.13 13.99
N VAL A 170 18.86 -2.69 13.01
CA VAL A 170 17.76 -1.73 13.16
C VAL A 170 16.46 -2.52 13.10
N LEU A 171 15.86 -2.77 14.25
CA LEU A 171 14.60 -3.52 14.32
C LEU A 171 13.45 -2.64 13.85
N LEU A 172 12.69 -3.15 12.90
CA LEU A 172 11.49 -2.53 12.35
C LEU A 172 10.27 -3.34 12.80
N ASP A 173 9.34 -2.67 13.46
CA ASP A 173 8.02 -3.21 13.77
C ASP A 173 7.04 -2.67 12.72
N ILE A 174 6.61 -3.54 11.81
CA ILE A 174 5.85 -3.13 10.64
C ILE A 174 4.44 -3.73 10.72
N ARG A 175 3.46 -2.85 10.77
CA ARG A 175 2.07 -3.15 10.44
C ARG A 175 1.82 -2.67 9.01
N PHE A 176 1.24 -3.52 8.16
CA PHE A 176 1.08 -3.16 6.75
C PHE A 176 -0.23 -3.61 6.14
N VAL A 177 -0.68 -2.86 5.14
CA VAL A 177 -1.82 -3.15 4.28
C VAL A 177 -1.30 -3.41 2.86
N ASP A 178 -1.74 -4.50 2.26
CA ASP A 178 -1.49 -4.78 0.85
C ASP A 178 -2.70 -4.36 0.04
N LEU A 179 -2.59 -3.23 -0.65
CA LEU A 179 -3.70 -2.64 -1.40
C LEU A 179 -4.15 -3.54 -2.56
N TYR A 180 -3.23 -4.31 -3.18
CA TYR A 180 -3.59 -5.28 -4.20
C TYR A 180 -4.54 -6.34 -3.66
N ASP A 181 -4.22 -6.93 -2.50
CA ASP A 181 -5.06 -7.94 -1.87
C ASP A 181 -6.46 -7.39 -1.50
N GLU A 182 -6.52 -6.14 -1.02
CA GLU A 182 -7.81 -5.50 -0.69
C GLU A 182 -8.68 -5.27 -1.93
N LEU A 183 -8.07 -4.78 -3.03
CA LEU A 183 -8.77 -4.57 -4.29
C LEU A 183 -9.26 -5.88 -4.93
N VAL A 184 -8.47 -6.97 -4.81
CA VAL A 184 -8.88 -8.30 -5.30
C VAL A 184 -10.07 -8.84 -4.50
N LYS A 185 -10.09 -8.66 -3.17
CA LYS A 185 -11.22 -9.07 -2.33
C LYS A 185 -12.53 -8.42 -2.77
N ASP A 186 -12.49 -7.13 -3.11
CA ASP A 186 -13.68 -6.37 -3.46
C ASP A 186 -14.18 -6.67 -4.88
N ASN A 187 -13.27 -6.91 -5.82
CA ASN A 187 -13.62 -7.03 -7.24
C ASN A 187 -13.77 -8.48 -7.72
N HIS A 188 -13.37 -9.47 -6.93
CA HIS A 188 -13.37 -10.90 -7.29
C HIS A 188 -12.67 -11.26 -8.61
N GLU A 189 -11.85 -10.35 -9.15
CA GLU A 189 -11.12 -10.51 -10.40
C GLU A 189 -9.61 -10.52 -10.15
N THR A 190 -8.88 -11.18 -11.06
CA THR A 190 -7.41 -11.06 -11.08
C THR A 190 -7.02 -9.70 -11.63
N LEU A 191 -6.59 -8.81 -10.77
CA LEU A 191 -6.15 -7.47 -11.15
C LEU A 191 -4.71 -7.49 -11.67
N ASN A 192 -4.35 -6.43 -12.41
CA ASN A 192 -2.97 -6.27 -12.85
C ASN A 192 -2.07 -5.93 -11.66
N LYS A 193 -0.98 -6.68 -11.47
CA LYS A 193 0.00 -6.46 -10.40
C LYS A 193 0.87 -5.22 -10.58
N ASN A 194 0.83 -4.59 -11.75
CA ASN A 194 1.54 -3.33 -11.98
C ASN A 194 0.66 -2.15 -11.54
N VAL A 195 1.07 -1.47 -10.48
CA VAL A 195 0.36 -0.34 -9.86
C VAL A 195 0.11 0.80 -10.84
N GLN A 196 1.06 1.12 -11.71
CA GLN A 196 0.92 2.17 -12.72
C GLN A 196 -0.19 1.85 -13.73
N THR A 197 -0.24 0.58 -14.17
CA THR A 197 -1.29 0.12 -15.09
C THR A 197 -2.66 0.21 -14.44
N MET A 198 -2.78 -0.16 -13.17
CA MET A 198 -4.03 -0.04 -12.43
C MET A 198 -4.42 1.42 -12.22
N ALA A 199 -3.53 2.25 -11.71
CA ALA A 199 -3.81 3.65 -11.42
C ALA A 199 -4.24 4.44 -12.68
N LYS A 200 -3.64 4.17 -13.83
CA LYS A 200 -4.03 4.79 -15.12
C LYS A 200 -5.47 4.47 -15.52
N ARG A 201 -6.01 3.31 -15.19
CA ARG A 201 -7.42 2.97 -15.44
C ARG A 201 -8.38 3.88 -14.66
N TYR A 202 -7.94 4.40 -13.51
CA TYR A 202 -8.68 5.33 -12.67
C TYR A 202 -8.32 6.80 -12.93
N GLY A 203 -7.50 7.10 -13.95
CA GLY A 203 -7.17 8.46 -14.35
C GLY A 203 -5.88 9.02 -13.75
N TYR A 204 -5.05 8.18 -13.11
CA TYR A 204 -3.77 8.63 -12.57
C TYR A 204 -2.85 9.20 -13.65
N VAL A 205 -2.25 10.34 -13.33
CA VAL A 205 -1.22 11.00 -14.14
C VAL A 205 0.10 10.96 -13.38
N LYS A 206 1.17 10.55 -14.05
CA LYS A 206 2.53 10.47 -13.50
C LYS A 206 2.94 11.74 -12.78
N LYS A 207 3.45 11.60 -11.54
CA LYS A 207 3.85 12.71 -10.65
C LYS A 207 5.35 12.79 -10.41
N SER A 208 6.12 11.75 -10.73
CA SER A 208 7.57 11.72 -10.49
C SER A 208 8.31 11.04 -11.64
N ASP A 209 9.54 11.48 -11.92
CA ASP A 209 10.44 10.79 -12.84
C ASP A 209 11.15 9.60 -12.19
N ASN A 210 11.28 9.58 -10.88
CA ASN A 210 11.69 8.38 -10.15
C ASN A 210 10.55 7.37 -10.14
N GLN A 211 10.81 6.18 -10.68
CA GLN A 211 9.78 5.14 -10.88
C GLN A 211 9.17 4.64 -9.57
N LEU A 212 10.00 4.40 -8.54
CA LEU A 212 9.50 3.88 -7.26
C LEU A 212 8.67 4.94 -6.52
N LEU A 213 9.13 6.19 -6.55
CA LEU A 213 8.36 7.29 -5.97
C LEU A 213 7.03 7.50 -6.69
N ASP A 214 7.02 7.35 -8.03
CA ASP A 214 5.80 7.44 -8.81
C ASP A 214 4.85 6.26 -8.53
N ASN A 215 5.38 5.06 -8.27
CA ASN A 215 4.59 3.92 -7.82
C ASN A 215 3.95 4.18 -6.46
N CYS A 216 4.65 4.85 -5.53
CA CYS A 216 4.06 5.27 -4.25
C CYS A 216 2.90 6.26 -4.46
N TYR A 217 3.05 7.24 -5.34
CA TYR A 217 1.97 8.17 -5.69
C TYR A 217 0.78 7.48 -6.37
N ALA A 218 1.06 6.53 -7.26
CA ALA A 218 0.02 5.76 -7.93
C ALA A 218 -0.77 4.86 -6.97
N CYS A 219 -0.08 4.23 -6.01
CA CYS A 219 -0.70 3.43 -4.96
C CYS A 219 -1.57 4.29 -4.04
N GLU A 220 -1.09 5.45 -3.62
CA GLU A 220 -1.83 6.41 -2.82
C GLU A 220 -3.08 6.91 -3.54
N TYR A 221 -2.95 7.22 -4.83
CA TYR A 221 -4.07 7.62 -5.68
C TYR A 221 -5.15 6.53 -5.76
N LEU A 222 -4.76 5.27 -6.01
CA LEU A 222 -5.68 4.14 -6.03
C LEU A 222 -6.42 3.98 -4.69
N TYR A 223 -5.72 4.11 -3.57
CA TYR A 223 -6.32 4.02 -2.25
C TYR A 223 -7.45 5.04 -2.06
N ARG A 224 -7.27 6.27 -2.56
CA ARG A 224 -8.29 7.32 -2.48
C ARG A 224 -9.45 7.10 -3.44
N GLU A 225 -9.15 6.78 -4.70
CA GLU A 225 -10.16 6.63 -5.74
C GLU A 225 -11.04 5.40 -5.53
N CYS A 226 -10.53 4.35 -4.91
CA CYS A 226 -11.29 3.13 -4.64
C CYS A 226 -12.19 3.22 -3.40
N ASN A 227 -12.41 4.42 -2.85
CA ASN A 227 -13.34 4.69 -1.73
C ASN A 227 -13.06 3.88 -0.45
N PHE A 228 -11.81 3.51 -0.19
CA PHE A 228 -11.42 2.93 1.09
C PHE A 228 -11.40 3.98 2.22
N LEU A 229 -11.61 5.27 1.89
CA LEU A 229 -11.78 6.32 2.87
C LEU A 229 -13.22 6.25 3.42
N PRO A 230 -13.44 6.20 4.74
CA PRO A 230 -14.78 6.43 5.28
C PRO A 230 -15.18 7.88 4.95
N LEU A 231 -16.37 8.01 4.41
CA LEU A 231 -17.05 9.31 4.28
C LEU A 231 -17.26 9.93 5.65
#